data_4fdd2f93a1de620fe36c933f73ad73f2
#
_entry.id   4fdd2f93a1de620fe36c933f73ad73f2
#
_cell.length_a   1.000
_cell.length_b   1.000
_cell.length_c   1.000
_cell.angle_alpha   90.00
_cell.angle_beta   90.00
_cell.angle_gamma   90.00
#
_symmetry.space_group_name_H-M   'P 1'
#
loop_
_entity.id
_entity.type
_entity.pdbx_description
1 polymer ?
#
loop_
_entity_poly.entity_id
_entity_poly.type
_entity_poly.pdbx_seq_one_letter_code
_entity_poly.pdbx_strand_id
1 'polypeptide(L)'
;MGARVVADDLACGTRRLYSKGTAEEPFARMAERLLSAPPDPTRGSPISERVAHLKNLIEKSGAIGVLIYDPKFCEPELFDVPLI
;
A
#
# COMPACT_ATOMS: atom_id res chain seq x y z
N MET A 1 23.91 1.18 -7.79
CA MET A 1 23.73 1.70 -6.42
C MET A 1 23.81 0.62 -5.36
N GLY A 2 24.31 -0.39 -5.21
CA GLY A 2 24.48 -1.33 -4.10
C GLY A 2 23.26 -1.57 -3.19
N ALA A 3 22.06 -1.10 -3.56
CA ALA A 3 20.83 -1.31 -2.81
C ALA A 3 19.89 -2.26 -3.57
N ARG A 4 19.16 -3.08 -2.83
CA ARG A 4 18.17 -4.00 -3.40
C ARG A 4 16.79 -3.67 -2.83
N VAL A 5 15.80 -3.50 -3.71
CA VAL A 5 14.41 -3.33 -3.32
C VAL A 5 13.82 -4.69 -2.98
N VAL A 6 13.39 -4.88 -1.73
CA VAL A 6 12.83 -6.15 -1.25
C VAL A 6 11.31 -6.11 -1.08
N ALA A 7 10.73 -4.93 -1.03
CA ALA A 7 9.28 -4.73 -1.00
C ALA A 7 8.94 -3.32 -1.48
N ASP A 8 7.73 -3.10 -1.91
CA ASP A 8 7.23 -1.77 -2.27
C ASP A 8 5.79 -1.59 -1.76
N ASP A 9 5.37 -0.32 -1.62
CA ASP A 9 4.01 0.07 -1.34
C ASP A 9 3.55 1.13 -2.35
N LEU A 10 3.95 0.94 -3.59
CA LEU A 10 3.63 1.86 -4.68
C LEU A 10 2.20 1.63 -5.19
N ALA A 11 1.52 2.71 -5.54
CA ALA A 11 0.18 2.63 -6.13
C ALA A 11 0.15 1.84 -7.45
N CYS A 12 1.25 1.86 -8.20
CA CYS A 12 1.41 1.08 -9.43
C CYS A 12 2.04 -0.31 -9.20
N GLY A 13 2.46 -0.61 -7.97
CA GLY A 13 3.09 -1.87 -7.58
C GLY A 13 2.18 -2.74 -6.73
N THR A 14 2.65 -3.11 -5.55
CA THR A 14 1.97 -4.07 -4.67
C THR A 14 0.58 -3.65 -4.20
N ARG A 15 0.26 -2.36 -4.16
CA ARG A 15 -1.09 -1.91 -3.86
C ARG A 15 -2.14 -2.40 -4.87
N ARG A 16 -1.72 -2.83 -6.05
CA ARG A 16 -2.59 -3.43 -7.07
C ARG A 16 -2.56 -4.95 -7.09
N LEU A 17 -1.61 -5.57 -6.38
CA LEU A 17 -1.44 -7.01 -6.32
C LEU A 17 -2.07 -7.56 -5.06
N TYR A 18 -3.38 -7.66 -5.05
CA TYR A 18 -4.14 -8.13 -3.91
C TYR A 18 -5.07 -9.28 -4.31
N SER A 19 -5.88 -9.75 -3.38
CA SER A 19 -6.74 -10.91 -3.54
C SER A 19 -7.51 -10.92 -4.86
N LYS A 20 -7.64 -12.11 -5.47
CA LYS A 20 -8.46 -12.32 -6.67
C LYS A 20 -9.96 -12.28 -6.41
N GLY A 21 -10.36 -12.30 -5.13
CA GLY A 21 -11.74 -12.45 -4.74
C GLY A 21 -12.21 -13.89 -4.88
N THR A 22 -13.29 -14.25 -4.20
CA THR A 22 -13.86 -15.61 -4.17
C THR A 22 -15.29 -15.66 -4.68
N ALA A 23 -15.97 -14.53 -4.86
CA ALA A 23 -17.33 -14.48 -5.36
C ALA A 23 -17.43 -15.02 -6.80
N GLU A 24 -18.49 -15.76 -7.10
CA GLU A 24 -18.70 -16.31 -8.43
C GLU A 24 -19.13 -15.22 -9.43
N GLU A 25 -19.94 -14.26 -8.97
CA GLU A 25 -20.41 -13.17 -9.80
C GLU A 25 -19.26 -12.16 -10.06
N PRO A 26 -18.98 -11.79 -11.35
CA PRO A 26 -17.82 -10.96 -11.68
C PRO A 26 -17.78 -9.60 -10.99
N PHE A 27 -18.88 -8.88 -10.89
CA PHE A 27 -18.92 -7.56 -10.24
C PHE A 27 -18.73 -7.67 -8.74
N ALA A 28 -19.30 -8.69 -8.10
CA ALA A 28 -19.07 -8.97 -6.68
C ALA A 28 -17.61 -9.30 -6.40
N ARG A 29 -16.96 -10.04 -7.28
CA ARG A 29 -15.53 -10.36 -7.18
C ARG A 29 -14.66 -9.10 -7.29
N MET A 30 -14.99 -8.19 -8.19
CA MET A 30 -14.30 -6.91 -8.30
C MET A 30 -14.45 -6.07 -7.04
N ALA A 31 -15.65 -6.03 -6.46
CA ALA A 31 -15.92 -5.32 -5.20
C ALA A 31 -15.12 -5.94 -4.04
N GLU A 32 -15.08 -7.25 -3.91
CA GLU A 32 -14.25 -7.93 -2.90
C GLU A 32 -12.78 -7.54 -3.02
N ARG A 33 -12.26 -7.50 -4.24
CA ARG A 33 -10.86 -7.10 -4.49
C ARG A 33 -10.60 -5.68 -4.00
N LEU A 34 -11.46 -4.74 -4.33
CA LEU A 34 -11.32 -3.36 -3.90
C LEU A 34 -11.40 -3.21 -2.38
N LEU A 35 -12.34 -3.90 -1.74
CA LEU A 35 -12.53 -3.84 -0.29
C LEU A 35 -11.38 -4.49 0.48
N SER A 36 -10.73 -5.50 -0.10
CA SER A 36 -9.59 -6.19 0.51
C SER A 36 -8.24 -5.60 0.11
N ALA A 37 -8.21 -4.54 -0.69
CA ALA A 37 -6.97 -3.90 -1.11
C ALA A 37 -6.20 -3.33 0.09
N PRO A 38 -4.85 -3.22 -0.02
CA PRO A 38 -4.04 -2.60 1.02
C PRO A 38 -4.51 -1.18 1.37
N PRO A 39 -4.28 -0.70 2.60
CA PRO A 39 -4.65 0.67 2.98
C PRO A 39 -4.02 1.70 2.05
N ASP A 40 -4.78 2.71 1.68
CA ASP A 40 -4.37 3.72 0.71
C ASP A 40 -4.89 5.09 1.13
N PRO A 41 -4.05 6.15 1.14
CA PRO A 41 -4.49 7.48 1.52
C PRO A 41 -5.57 8.05 0.60
N THR A 42 -5.56 7.70 -0.68
CA THR A 42 -6.58 8.18 -1.64
C THR A 42 -7.96 7.57 -1.42
N ARG A 43 -8.03 6.43 -0.73
CA ARG A 43 -9.29 5.78 -0.35
C ARG A 43 -9.77 6.21 1.04
N GLY A 44 -9.05 7.11 1.70
CA GLY A 44 -9.40 7.55 3.05
C GLY A 44 -9.14 6.52 4.14
N SER A 45 -8.25 5.56 3.91
CA SER A 45 -7.87 4.59 4.95
C SER A 45 -7.25 5.32 6.16
N PRO A 46 -7.56 4.91 7.40
CA PRO A 46 -6.97 5.55 8.58
C PRO A 46 -5.44 5.45 8.58
N ILE A 47 -4.77 6.49 9.09
CA ILE A 47 -3.31 6.50 9.16
C ILE A 47 -2.74 5.33 9.96
N SER A 48 -3.43 4.93 11.04
CA SER A 48 -3.02 3.80 11.84
C SER A 48 -2.95 2.49 11.05
N GLU A 49 -3.91 2.26 10.16
CA GLU A 49 -3.92 1.09 9.27
C GLU A 49 -2.79 1.15 8.26
N ARG A 50 -2.52 2.34 7.69
CA ARG A 50 -1.44 2.53 6.73
C ARG A 50 -0.07 2.31 7.37
N VAL A 51 0.14 2.84 8.57
CA VAL A 51 1.38 2.63 9.33
C VAL A 51 1.57 1.17 9.71
N ALA A 52 0.51 0.50 10.16
CA ALA A 52 0.55 -0.92 10.49
C ALA A 52 0.89 -1.78 9.25
N HIS A 53 0.33 -1.45 8.10
CA HIS A 53 0.63 -2.13 6.84
C HIS A 53 2.10 -1.97 6.45
N LEU A 54 2.66 -0.76 6.54
CA LEU A 54 4.06 -0.50 6.26
C LEU A 54 5.00 -1.24 7.21
N LYS A 55 4.70 -1.24 8.50
CA LYS A 55 5.46 -2.00 9.49
C LYS A 55 5.48 -3.48 9.16
N ASN A 56 4.33 -4.03 8.81
CA ASN A 56 4.22 -5.43 8.42
C ASN A 56 5.05 -5.76 7.18
N LEU A 57 5.05 -4.89 6.17
CA LEU A 57 5.89 -5.03 4.98
C LEU A 57 7.38 -5.04 5.34
N ILE A 58 7.81 -4.13 6.18
CA ILE A 58 9.21 -4.05 6.64
C ILE A 58 9.62 -5.33 7.34
N GLU A 59 8.82 -5.80 8.29
CA GLU A 59 9.10 -7.01 9.06
C GLU A 59 9.17 -8.25 8.18
N LYS A 60 8.21 -8.42 7.27
CA LYS A 60 8.15 -9.59 6.37
C LYS A 60 9.25 -9.59 5.33
N SER A 61 9.66 -8.43 4.84
CA SER A 61 10.68 -8.34 3.79
C SER A 61 12.10 -8.33 4.31
N GLY A 62 12.30 -8.07 5.60
CA GLY A 62 13.63 -7.91 6.19
C GLY A 62 14.33 -6.63 5.73
N ALA A 63 13.58 -5.60 5.35
CA ALA A 63 14.14 -4.34 4.92
C ALA A 63 14.91 -3.64 6.05
N ILE A 64 16.04 -3.05 5.72
CA ILE A 64 16.87 -2.30 6.67
C ILE A 64 16.74 -0.79 6.52
N GLY A 65 16.01 -0.34 5.52
CA GLY A 65 15.75 1.08 5.27
C GLY A 65 14.49 1.26 4.45
N VAL A 66 13.97 2.47 4.47
CA VAL A 66 12.77 2.86 3.73
C VAL A 66 13.08 4.09 2.89
N LEU A 67 12.73 4.02 1.61
CA LEU A 67 12.77 5.16 0.71
C LEU A 67 11.35 5.64 0.45
N ILE A 68 11.09 6.90 0.75
CA ILE A 68 9.79 7.51 0.49
C ILE A 68 9.87 8.25 -0.85
N TYR A 69 9.02 7.84 -1.79
CA TYR A 69 8.81 8.56 -3.04
C TYR A 69 7.51 9.34 -2.94
N ASP A 70 7.62 10.65 -2.99
CA ASP A 70 6.51 11.56 -2.78
C ASP A 70 6.30 12.42 -4.03
N PRO A 71 5.31 12.06 -4.89
CA PRO A 71 5.05 12.82 -6.10
C PRO A 71 4.61 14.24 -5.78
N LYS A 72 5.16 15.20 -6.50
CA LYS A 72 4.80 16.61 -6.36
C LYS A 72 3.29 16.79 -6.58
N PHE A 73 2.64 17.52 -5.67
CA PHE A 73 1.19 17.78 -5.65
C PHE A 73 0.30 16.58 -5.33
N CYS A 74 0.84 15.46 -4.89
CA CYS A 74 0.04 14.36 -4.36
C CYS A 74 -0.33 14.63 -2.90
N GLU A 75 -1.37 15.41 -2.66
CA GLU A 75 -1.76 15.85 -1.31
C GLU A 75 -2.04 14.69 -0.33
N PRO A 76 -2.76 13.61 -0.69
CA PRO A 76 -3.01 12.51 0.25
C PRO A 76 -1.72 11.89 0.80
N GLU A 77 -0.70 11.71 -0.05
CA GLU A 77 0.59 11.17 0.38
C GLU A 77 1.38 12.19 1.21
N LEU A 78 1.33 13.47 0.82
CA LEU A 78 2.01 14.56 1.55
C LEU A 78 1.54 14.67 2.99
N PHE A 79 0.25 14.49 3.24
CA PHE A 79 -0.30 14.53 4.60
C PHE A 79 0.16 13.34 5.46
N ASP A 80 0.48 12.22 4.85
CA ASP A 80 0.90 11.02 5.57
C ASP A 80 2.37 11.06 5.98
N VAL A 81 3.23 11.65 5.16
CA VAL A 81 4.69 11.61 5.36
C VAL A 81 5.12 12.02 6.77
N PRO A 82 4.62 13.11 7.38
CA PRO A 82 5.03 13.46 8.74
C PRO A 82 4.59 12.46 9.81
N LEU A 83 3.63 11.59 9.51
CA LEU A 83 3.03 10.65 10.45
C LEU A 83 3.64 9.25 10.32
N ILE A 84 4.36 9.01 9.25
CA ILE A 84 5.06 7.76 9.00
C ILE A 84 6.45 7.81 9.65
#